data_ee91019077df02ee5b17dbfc49092560
#
_entry.id   ee91019077df02ee5b17dbfc49092560
#
_cell.length_a   1.000
_cell.length_b   1.000
_cell.length_c   1.000
_cell.angle_alpha   90.00
_cell.angle_beta   90.00
_cell.angle_gamma   90.00
#
_symmetry.space_group_name_H-M   'P 1'
#
loop_
_entity.id
_entity.type
_entity.pdbx_description
1 polymer ?
#
loop_
_entity_poly.entity_id
_entity_poly.type
_entity_poly.pdbx_seq_one_letter_code
_entity_poly.pdbx_strand_id
1 'polypeptide(L)'
;MIIKFDFKSYHLICLLAVFLFSSCGSTSQQALFKSDADVNIETLKSIYVINDQGQADLYYKIKEGDVISIRNLQNKRWGGGQSGPISASAETNVAATNFIETNAISYIVDDYGMVKLPALKTPIKIAGLTRKQATQKIQDLYVANLLVDPIIELNVVNLKVSLLGEFSKQGNYFLNKDNTTLFEILAEAGGIPKTADPRSLKIIRGRETIYVNLSEASIIGHAKLVLQNNDIITISPNKNALDGEKIQRFNNIVQPLLVVVNLVILVFTLTK
;
A
#
# COMPACT_ATOMS: atom_id res chain seq x y z
N MET A 1 42.84 33.72 -43.63
CA MET A 1 42.35 32.45 -44.25
C MET A 1 40.84 32.42 -44.09
N ILE A 2 40.08 32.86 -45.11
CA ILE A 2 38.62 32.98 -45.06
C ILE A 2 38.03 31.60 -45.38
N ILE A 3 37.51 30.93 -44.38
CA ILE A 3 36.78 29.69 -44.59
C ILE A 3 35.43 30.08 -45.19
N LYS A 4 35.28 29.92 -46.51
CA LYS A 4 33.98 30.00 -47.18
C LYS A 4 33.18 28.79 -46.76
N PHE A 5 32.23 29.00 -45.82
CA PHE A 5 31.23 28.01 -45.49
C PHE A 5 30.31 27.86 -46.69
N ASP A 6 30.37 26.70 -47.32
CA ASP A 6 29.56 26.35 -48.45
C ASP A 6 28.10 26.28 -48.01
N PHE A 7 27.18 26.87 -48.77
CA PHE A 7 25.73 26.87 -48.55
C PHE A 7 25.17 25.43 -48.34
N LYS A 8 25.84 24.41 -48.87
CA LYS A 8 25.57 23.00 -48.66
C LYS A 8 25.81 22.54 -47.22
N SER A 9 26.81 23.13 -46.52
CA SER A 9 27.12 22.77 -45.11
C SER A 9 26.05 23.28 -44.16
N TYR A 10 25.42 24.41 -44.44
CA TYR A 10 24.35 24.99 -43.64
C TYR A 10 23.05 24.10 -43.72
N HIS A 11 22.72 23.60 -44.93
CA HIS A 11 21.60 22.69 -45.09
C HIS A 11 21.82 21.34 -44.40
N LEU A 12 23.07 20.85 -44.38
CA LEU A 12 23.38 19.58 -43.69
C LEU A 12 23.22 19.72 -42.18
N ILE A 13 23.65 20.86 -41.59
CA ILE A 13 23.50 21.15 -40.19
C ILE A 13 22.03 21.32 -39.79
N CYS A 14 21.23 22.05 -40.61
CA CYS A 14 19.78 22.15 -40.42
C CYS A 14 19.06 20.81 -40.50
N LEU A 15 19.44 19.97 -41.45
CA LEU A 15 18.84 18.63 -41.65
C LEU A 15 19.21 17.70 -40.48
N LEU A 16 20.43 17.78 -39.95
CA LEU A 16 20.87 17.06 -38.76
C LEU A 16 20.13 17.54 -37.50
N ALA A 17 19.87 18.84 -37.37
CA ALA A 17 19.11 19.42 -36.26
C ALA A 17 17.63 18.96 -36.29
N VAL A 18 17.02 18.90 -37.47
CA VAL A 18 15.63 18.40 -37.62
C VAL A 18 15.53 16.92 -37.27
N PHE A 19 16.55 16.11 -37.58
CA PHE A 19 16.57 14.68 -37.23
C PHE A 19 16.72 14.44 -35.71
N LEU A 20 17.36 15.34 -34.98
CA LEU A 20 17.49 15.27 -33.52
C LEU A 20 16.17 15.58 -32.77
N PHE A 21 15.25 16.31 -33.41
CA PHE A 21 13.94 16.64 -32.84
C PHE A 21 12.85 15.58 -33.07
N SER A 22 13.06 14.59 -33.93
CA SER A 22 12.04 13.58 -34.25
C SER A 22 11.98 12.39 -33.26
N SER A 23 12.84 12.37 -32.21
CA SER A 23 12.78 11.31 -31.17
C SER A 23 11.81 11.65 -30.04
N CYS A 24 10.55 11.89 -30.37
CA CYS A 24 9.50 11.99 -29.34
C CYS A 24 8.94 10.59 -29.07
N GLY A 25 9.63 9.82 -28.24
CA GLY A 25 9.13 8.57 -27.73
C GLY A 25 7.91 8.82 -26.83
N SER A 26 6.76 8.30 -27.21
CA SER A 26 5.56 8.24 -26.38
C SER A 26 5.90 7.50 -25.08
N THR A 27 6.02 8.22 -23.97
CA THR A 27 6.11 7.62 -22.64
C THR A 27 4.73 7.06 -22.31
N SER A 28 4.59 5.73 -22.39
CA SER A 28 3.41 5.06 -21.83
C SER A 28 3.32 5.40 -20.34
N GLN A 29 2.18 5.95 -19.93
CA GLN A 29 1.90 6.15 -18.51
C GLN A 29 2.02 4.80 -17.81
N GLN A 30 2.94 4.68 -16.86
CA GLN A 30 3.04 3.52 -15.98
C GLN A 30 1.90 3.58 -14.95
N ALA A 31 0.67 3.35 -15.42
CA ALA A 31 -0.44 3.12 -14.52
C ALA A 31 -0.32 1.67 -14.01
N LEU A 32 -0.08 1.52 -12.72
CA LEU A 32 -0.12 0.21 -12.07
C LEU A 32 -1.54 -0.37 -12.17
N PHE A 33 -1.63 -1.67 -12.48
CA PHE A 33 -2.90 -2.41 -12.51
C PHE A 33 -3.97 -1.79 -13.44
N LYS A 34 -3.58 -1.39 -14.64
CA LYS A 34 -4.52 -0.94 -15.66
C LYS A 34 -5.39 -2.13 -16.11
N SER A 35 -6.71 -1.96 -16.07
CA SER A 35 -7.69 -2.92 -16.59
C SER A 35 -8.36 -2.35 -17.83
N ASP A 36 -8.76 -3.21 -18.78
CA ASP A 36 -9.53 -2.81 -19.97
C ASP A 36 -10.91 -2.23 -19.59
N ALA A 37 -11.39 -2.53 -18.38
CA ALA A 37 -12.63 -2.01 -17.80
C ALA A 37 -12.40 -0.81 -16.88
N ASP A 38 -11.25 -0.11 -16.95
CA ASP A 38 -10.99 1.05 -16.10
C ASP A 38 -12.05 2.13 -16.30
N VAL A 39 -12.62 2.56 -15.18
CA VAL A 39 -13.62 3.63 -15.13
C VAL A 39 -12.98 4.96 -15.51
N ASN A 40 -13.74 5.77 -16.25
CA ASN A 40 -13.30 7.15 -16.50
C ASN A 40 -13.27 7.93 -15.17
N ILE A 41 -12.05 8.15 -14.67
CA ILE A 41 -11.79 8.83 -13.39
C ILE A 41 -12.41 10.22 -13.33
N GLU A 42 -12.53 10.91 -14.48
CA GLU A 42 -13.10 12.26 -14.54
C GLU A 42 -14.61 12.27 -14.24
N THR A 43 -15.31 11.17 -14.47
CA THR A 43 -16.76 11.01 -14.22
C THR A 43 -17.09 10.33 -12.90
N LEU A 44 -16.09 9.89 -12.15
CA LEU A 44 -16.28 9.20 -10.89
C LEU A 44 -16.82 10.16 -9.80
N LYS A 45 -18.10 10.02 -9.45
CA LYS A 45 -18.74 10.88 -8.44
C LYS A 45 -18.36 10.51 -7.00
N SER A 46 -18.29 9.21 -6.67
CA SER A 46 -18.01 8.79 -5.30
C SER A 46 -17.25 7.46 -5.25
N ILE A 47 -17.95 6.34 -5.17
CA ILE A 47 -17.42 4.99 -5.16
C ILE A 47 -18.05 4.21 -6.32
N TYR A 48 -17.24 3.46 -7.04
CA TYR A 48 -17.68 2.55 -8.07
C TYR A 48 -17.00 1.19 -7.89
N VAL A 49 -17.75 0.10 -8.01
CA VAL A 49 -17.25 -1.25 -7.76
C VAL A 49 -17.41 -2.09 -9.01
N ILE A 50 -16.30 -2.69 -9.46
CA ILE A 50 -16.28 -3.68 -10.53
C ILE A 50 -16.24 -5.07 -9.90
N ASN A 51 -17.02 -6.01 -10.44
CA ASN A 51 -17.14 -7.37 -9.93
C ASN A 51 -17.57 -7.42 -8.46
N ASP A 52 -18.57 -6.62 -8.10
CA ASP A 52 -19.07 -6.52 -6.73
C ASP A 52 -19.44 -7.92 -6.18
N GLN A 53 -18.78 -8.33 -5.10
CA GLN A 53 -19.02 -9.60 -4.41
C GLN A 53 -20.17 -9.49 -3.39
N GLY A 54 -20.91 -8.38 -3.42
CA GLY A 54 -22.01 -8.12 -2.52
C GLY A 54 -21.65 -7.23 -1.34
N GLN A 55 -22.43 -7.32 -0.26
CA GLN A 55 -22.21 -6.48 0.92
C GLN A 55 -20.87 -6.81 1.58
N ALA A 56 -20.01 -5.81 1.74
CA ALA A 56 -18.76 -6.00 2.45
C ALA A 56 -19.03 -6.39 3.89
N ASP A 57 -18.39 -7.46 4.34
CA ASP A 57 -18.41 -7.82 5.76
C ASP A 57 -17.76 -6.68 6.57
N LEU A 58 -18.50 -6.11 7.50
CA LEU A 58 -17.99 -5.07 8.39
C LEU A 58 -16.91 -5.59 9.35
N TYR A 59 -16.84 -6.91 9.52
CA TYR A 59 -15.87 -7.57 10.38
C TYR A 59 -15.12 -8.63 9.59
N TYR A 60 -13.83 -8.67 9.81
CA TYR A 60 -12.99 -9.69 9.21
C TYR A 60 -13.42 -11.09 9.64
N LYS A 61 -13.50 -12.01 8.70
CA LYS A 61 -13.66 -13.46 8.95
C LYS A 61 -12.32 -14.14 8.80
N ILE A 62 -11.97 -14.94 9.81
CA ILE A 62 -10.72 -15.70 9.85
C ILE A 62 -10.65 -16.64 8.66
N LYS A 63 -9.48 -16.70 8.01
CA LYS A 63 -9.21 -17.53 6.84
C LYS A 63 -8.08 -18.53 7.13
N GLU A 64 -7.92 -19.48 6.23
CA GLU A 64 -6.77 -20.38 6.19
C GLU A 64 -5.48 -19.55 6.00
N GLY A 65 -4.41 -19.93 6.71
CA GLY A 65 -3.12 -19.22 6.71
C GLY A 65 -3.07 -18.01 7.64
N ASP A 66 -4.18 -17.64 8.30
CA ASP A 66 -4.14 -16.60 9.32
C ASP A 66 -3.31 -17.01 10.53
N VAL A 67 -2.63 -16.04 11.09
CA VAL A 67 -1.90 -16.20 12.34
C VAL A 67 -2.70 -15.53 13.46
N ILE A 68 -3.19 -16.33 14.40
CA ILE A 68 -3.93 -15.85 15.55
C ILE A 68 -3.06 -15.84 16.79
N SER A 69 -3.22 -14.80 17.59
CA SER A 69 -2.62 -14.69 18.91
C SER A 69 -3.73 -14.85 19.96
N ILE A 70 -3.51 -15.74 20.93
CA ILE A 70 -4.48 -16.01 21.98
C ILE A 70 -3.81 -15.82 23.34
N ARG A 71 -4.48 -15.09 24.22
CA ARG A 71 -4.07 -14.94 25.62
C ARG A 71 -5.25 -15.03 26.57
N ASN A 72 -5.00 -15.56 27.77
CA ASN A 72 -5.96 -15.48 28.87
C ASN A 72 -5.58 -14.30 29.78
N LEU A 73 -6.47 -13.34 29.89
CA LEU A 73 -6.22 -12.11 30.67
C LEU A 73 -6.20 -12.37 32.19
N GLN A 74 -6.88 -13.40 32.68
CA GLN A 74 -6.89 -13.74 34.10
C GLN A 74 -5.64 -14.52 34.52
N ASN A 75 -5.05 -15.32 33.64
CA ASN A 75 -3.88 -16.10 33.94
C ASN A 75 -2.74 -15.81 32.97
N LYS A 76 -1.86 -14.91 33.35
CA LYS A 76 -0.69 -14.49 32.55
C LYS A 76 0.28 -15.63 32.22
N ARG A 77 0.25 -16.74 32.96
CA ARG A 77 1.09 -17.92 32.66
C ARG A 77 0.54 -18.77 31.53
N TRP A 78 -0.75 -18.65 31.24
CA TRP A 78 -1.40 -19.41 30.17
C TRP A 78 -1.39 -18.57 28.90
N GLY A 79 -0.57 -18.98 27.94
CA GLY A 79 -0.35 -18.24 26.68
C GLY A 79 0.84 -17.29 26.70
N GLY A 80 1.48 -17.09 27.83
CA GLY A 80 2.75 -16.36 27.95
C GLY A 80 3.92 -17.32 28.06
N GLY A 81 4.90 -17.22 27.16
CA GLY A 81 6.20 -17.83 27.38
C GLY A 81 6.79 -17.37 28.71
N GLN A 82 7.55 -18.24 29.38
CA GLN A 82 8.21 -17.93 30.65
C GLN A 82 8.97 -16.61 30.55
N SER A 83 8.50 -15.59 31.23
CA SER A 83 9.35 -14.47 31.58
C SER A 83 10.32 -14.95 32.67
N GLY A 84 11.50 -15.43 32.23
CA GLY A 84 12.65 -15.51 33.12
C GLY A 84 12.93 -14.10 33.68
N PRO A 85 13.53 -13.97 34.89
CA PRO A 85 13.88 -12.68 35.42
C PRO A 85 14.83 -11.99 34.44
N ILE A 86 14.36 -10.90 33.81
CA ILE A 86 15.23 -10.03 33.03
C ILE A 86 16.13 -9.35 34.03
N SER A 87 17.39 -9.78 34.10
CA SER A 87 18.44 -9.04 34.79
C SER A 87 18.52 -7.66 34.18
N ALA A 88 18.17 -6.66 34.99
CA ALA A 88 18.30 -5.26 34.64
C ALA A 88 19.80 -4.93 34.49
N SER A 89 20.31 -4.97 33.26
CA SER A 89 21.56 -4.32 32.89
C SER A 89 21.65 -4.19 31.36
N ALA A 90 21.11 -3.13 30.81
CA ALA A 90 21.65 -2.41 29.65
C ALA A 90 20.80 -1.16 29.41
N GLU A 91 21.32 -0.02 29.83
CA GLU A 91 20.90 1.28 29.35
C GLU A 91 21.24 1.38 27.85
N THR A 92 20.24 1.35 27.01
CA THR A 92 20.35 1.86 25.64
C THR A 92 19.03 2.54 25.28
N ASN A 93 19.12 3.84 25.07
CA ASN A 93 18.08 4.69 24.51
C ASN A 93 17.59 4.12 23.18
N VAL A 94 16.46 3.45 23.17
CA VAL A 94 15.73 3.11 21.96
C VAL A 94 14.40 3.83 22.04
N ALA A 95 14.20 4.71 21.04
CA ALA A 95 12.95 5.43 20.82
C ALA A 95 11.76 4.48 20.96
N ALA A 96 10.69 4.98 21.60
CA ALA A 96 9.45 4.27 21.87
C ALA A 96 8.84 3.68 20.59
N THR A 97 9.28 2.51 20.23
CA THR A 97 8.54 1.61 19.35
C THR A 97 7.51 0.93 20.22
N ASN A 98 6.25 1.02 19.84
CA ASN A 98 5.10 0.41 20.50
C ASN A 98 5.43 -1.03 20.91
N PHE A 99 5.74 -1.23 22.18
CA PHE A 99 5.85 -2.56 22.78
C PHE A 99 4.43 -3.15 22.83
N ILE A 100 4.01 -3.79 21.76
CA ILE A 100 3.00 -4.83 21.85
C ILE A 100 3.67 -5.87 22.75
N GLU A 101 3.15 -6.04 23.98
CA GLU A 101 3.63 -7.03 24.94
C GLU A 101 3.66 -8.40 24.25
N THR A 102 4.84 -8.85 23.86
CA THR A 102 5.11 -10.04 23.03
C THR A 102 5.06 -11.35 23.84
N ASN A 103 4.13 -11.47 24.78
CA ASN A 103 3.92 -12.71 25.53
C ASN A 103 2.74 -13.55 25.01
N ALA A 104 2.18 -13.19 23.87
CA ALA A 104 1.09 -13.95 23.26
C ALA A 104 1.67 -15.03 22.34
N ILE A 105 1.32 -16.29 22.55
CA ILE A 105 1.68 -17.39 21.64
C ILE A 105 0.81 -17.28 20.40
N SER A 106 1.45 -17.36 19.24
CA SER A 106 0.75 -17.32 17.95
C SER A 106 0.51 -18.71 17.41
N TYR A 107 -0.66 -18.93 16.82
CA TYR A 107 -1.08 -20.20 16.22
C TYR A 107 -1.49 -19.95 14.78
N ILE A 108 -1.17 -20.87 13.89
CA ILE A 108 -1.52 -20.78 12.47
C ILE A 108 -2.84 -21.55 12.25
N VAL A 109 -3.75 -20.94 11.52
CA VAL A 109 -4.95 -21.60 10.99
C VAL A 109 -4.54 -22.47 9.81
N ASP A 110 -4.73 -23.76 9.89
CA ASP A 110 -4.33 -24.69 8.83
C ASP A 110 -5.24 -24.61 7.56
N ASP A 111 -4.86 -25.36 6.52
CA ASP A 111 -5.56 -25.38 5.23
C ASP A 111 -6.99 -25.93 5.31
N TYR A 112 -7.37 -26.56 6.43
CA TYR A 112 -8.73 -27.01 6.72
C TYR A 112 -9.54 -26.01 7.55
N GLY A 113 -8.93 -24.87 7.86
CA GLY A 113 -9.52 -23.83 8.71
C GLY A 113 -9.54 -24.16 10.19
N MET A 114 -8.67 -25.09 10.61
CA MET A 114 -8.57 -25.56 11.97
C MET A 114 -7.39 -24.91 12.69
N VAL A 115 -7.47 -24.79 14.01
CA VAL A 115 -6.37 -24.37 14.87
C VAL A 115 -6.19 -25.37 16.01
N LYS A 116 -4.93 -25.73 16.28
CA LYS A 116 -4.58 -26.59 17.42
C LYS A 116 -4.15 -25.71 18.59
N LEU A 117 -4.93 -25.73 19.65
CA LEU A 117 -4.69 -24.93 20.85
C LEU A 117 -4.20 -25.82 22.00
N PRO A 118 -3.38 -25.26 22.91
CA PRO A 118 -2.87 -26.01 24.06
C PRO A 118 -4.00 -26.51 24.93
N ALA A 119 -3.76 -27.67 25.55
CA ALA A 119 -4.69 -28.36 26.47
C ALA A 119 -6.03 -28.79 25.86
N LEU A 120 -6.31 -28.52 24.59
CA LEU A 120 -7.45 -29.10 23.87
C LEU A 120 -7.00 -30.30 23.04
N LYS A 121 -7.72 -31.43 23.18
CA LYS A 121 -7.37 -32.70 22.51
C LYS A 121 -7.56 -32.66 21.01
N THR A 122 -8.54 -31.90 20.53
CA THR A 122 -8.92 -31.82 19.12
C THR A 122 -8.71 -30.42 18.56
N PRO A 123 -8.27 -30.27 17.29
CA PRO A 123 -8.26 -28.99 16.61
C PRO A 123 -9.65 -28.38 16.51
N ILE A 124 -9.74 -27.06 16.50
CA ILE A 124 -10.98 -26.30 16.49
C ILE A 124 -11.13 -25.61 15.15
N LYS A 125 -12.26 -25.78 14.47
CA LYS A 125 -12.56 -25.03 13.24
C LYS A 125 -12.96 -23.61 13.57
N ILE A 126 -12.18 -22.63 13.10
CA ILE A 126 -12.39 -21.20 13.31
C ILE A 126 -12.46 -20.40 12.00
N ALA A 127 -12.03 -20.97 10.87
CA ALA A 127 -12.20 -20.32 9.57
C ALA A 127 -13.68 -20.04 9.28
N GLY A 128 -13.94 -18.87 8.69
CA GLY A 128 -15.29 -18.35 8.43
C GLY A 128 -15.96 -17.66 9.62
N LEU A 129 -15.38 -17.74 10.82
CA LEU A 129 -15.88 -17.03 11.99
C LEU A 129 -15.28 -15.63 12.08
N THR A 130 -16.04 -14.68 12.61
CA THR A 130 -15.48 -13.39 13.04
C THR A 130 -14.62 -13.59 14.29
N ARG A 131 -13.75 -12.64 14.58
CA ARG A 131 -12.90 -12.67 15.78
C ARG A 131 -13.75 -12.89 17.05
N LYS A 132 -14.87 -12.17 17.19
CA LYS A 132 -15.79 -12.30 18.33
C LYS A 132 -16.38 -13.72 18.45
N GLN A 133 -16.84 -14.28 17.32
CA GLN A 133 -17.39 -15.65 17.31
C GLN A 133 -16.34 -16.70 17.63
N ALA A 134 -15.13 -16.55 17.08
CA ALA A 134 -14.02 -17.46 17.36
C ALA A 134 -13.59 -17.37 18.83
N THR A 135 -13.49 -16.17 19.39
CA THR A 135 -13.18 -15.95 20.82
C THR A 135 -14.19 -16.66 21.70
N GLN A 136 -15.48 -16.44 21.45
CA GLN A 136 -16.56 -17.09 22.23
C GLN A 136 -16.47 -18.61 22.15
N LYS A 137 -16.34 -19.16 20.94
CA LYS A 137 -16.22 -20.61 20.73
C LYS A 137 -15.03 -21.22 21.50
N ILE A 138 -13.88 -20.55 21.44
CA ILE A 138 -12.66 -21.01 22.14
C ILE A 138 -12.87 -20.90 23.66
N GLN A 139 -13.44 -19.80 24.15
CA GLN A 139 -13.74 -19.59 25.56
C GLN A 139 -14.65 -20.70 26.11
N ASP A 140 -15.77 -20.99 25.41
CA ASP A 140 -16.71 -22.04 25.80
C ASP A 140 -16.03 -23.42 25.90
N LEU A 141 -15.14 -23.76 24.98
CA LEU A 141 -14.40 -25.00 25.00
C LEU A 141 -13.42 -25.08 26.19
N TYR A 142 -12.78 -24.00 26.56
CA TYR A 142 -11.89 -23.96 27.72
C TYR A 142 -12.67 -24.03 29.03
N VAL A 143 -13.81 -23.35 29.13
CA VAL A 143 -14.71 -23.46 30.30
C VAL A 143 -15.18 -24.91 30.49
N ALA A 144 -15.61 -25.56 29.40
CA ALA A 144 -16.12 -26.92 29.44
C ALA A 144 -15.08 -27.97 29.85
N ASN A 145 -13.80 -27.73 29.60
CA ASN A 145 -12.77 -28.74 29.72
C ASN A 145 -11.72 -28.49 30.80
N LEU A 146 -11.39 -27.24 31.13
CA LEU A 146 -10.11 -26.96 31.81
C LEU A 146 -10.06 -25.73 32.73
N LEU A 147 -10.78 -24.67 32.47
CA LEU A 147 -10.57 -23.38 33.14
C LEU A 147 -11.85 -22.91 33.83
N VAL A 148 -11.68 -22.29 35.00
CA VAL A 148 -12.76 -21.61 35.69
C VAL A 148 -12.76 -20.15 35.23
N ASP A 149 -13.84 -19.72 34.57
CA ASP A 149 -14.13 -18.36 34.14
C ASP A 149 -12.97 -17.65 33.36
N PRO A 150 -12.44 -18.26 32.29
CA PRO A 150 -11.34 -17.67 31.54
C PRO A 150 -11.80 -16.47 30.73
N ILE A 151 -11.00 -15.39 30.70
CA ILE A 151 -11.19 -14.26 29.80
C ILE A 151 -10.21 -14.41 28.63
N ILE A 152 -10.70 -14.93 27.52
CA ILE A 152 -9.88 -15.16 26.31
C ILE A 152 -9.89 -13.92 25.43
N GLU A 153 -8.71 -13.47 25.05
CA GLU A 153 -8.52 -12.48 23.99
C GLU A 153 -7.88 -13.14 22.78
N LEU A 154 -8.50 -12.98 21.61
CA LEU A 154 -8.01 -13.47 20.35
C LEU A 154 -7.77 -12.29 19.40
N ASN A 155 -6.59 -12.22 18.78
CA ASN A 155 -6.25 -11.25 17.76
C ASN A 155 -5.69 -11.97 16.53
N VAL A 156 -6.00 -11.47 15.33
CA VAL A 156 -5.35 -11.91 14.10
C VAL A 156 -4.20 -10.96 13.84
N VAL A 157 -2.96 -11.50 13.79
CA VAL A 157 -1.74 -10.66 13.83
C VAL A 157 -1.06 -10.46 12.49
N ASN A 158 -1.49 -11.17 11.45
CA ASN A 158 -0.90 -11.07 10.11
C ASN A 158 -1.78 -10.34 9.10
N LEU A 159 -2.84 -9.66 9.55
CA LEU A 159 -3.67 -8.86 8.64
C LEU A 159 -2.88 -7.66 8.14
N LYS A 160 -2.79 -7.50 6.82
CA LYS A 160 -2.06 -6.41 6.19
C LYS A 160 -2.71 -5.95 4.89
N VAL A 161 -2.42 -4.72 4.52
CA VAL A 161 -2.73 -4.13 3.22
C VAL A 161 -1.46 -3.58 2.60
N SER A 162 -1.45 -3.44 1.28
CA SER A 162 -0.30 -2.93 0.53
C SER A 162 -0.67 -1.61 -0.15
N LEU A 163 0.09 -0.54 0.11
CA LEU A 163 -0.05 0.75 -0.55
C LEU A 163 1.01 0.88 -1.64
N LEU A 164 0.58 1.10 -2.89
CA LEU A 164 1.43 1.21 -4.07
C LEU A 164 1.07 2.46 -4.90
N GLY A 165 2.04 3.11 -5.50
CA GLY A 165 1.86 4.32 -6.32
C GLY A 165 2.11 5.61 -5.55
N GLU A 166 1.37 6.68 -5.83
CA GLU A 166 1.61 8.03 -5.30
C GLU A 166 1.11 8.20 -3.85
N PHE A 167 1.72 7.47 -2.90
CA PHE A 167 1.54 7.69 -1.46
C PHE A 167 2.76 8.33 -0.84
N SER A 168 2.59 9.08 0.25
CA SER A 168 3.71 9.68 0.99
C SER A 168 4.68 8.61 1.51
N LYS A 169 4.15 7.47 1.98
CA LYS A 169 4.91 6.28 2.35
C LYS A 169 4.23 5.05 1.76
N GLN A 170 4.90 4.42 0.80
CA GLN A 170 4.48 3.16 0.21
C GLN A 170 4.92 1.99 1.10
N GLY A 171 4.22 0.85 1.00
CA GLY A 171 4.61 -0.36 1.72
C GLY A 171 3.42 -1.16 2.25
N ASN A 172 3.75 -2.11 3.12
CA ASN A 172 2.75 -2.94 3.80
C ASN A 172 2.40 -2.33 5.16
N TYR A 173 1.10 -2.23 5.43
CA TYR A 173 0.55 -1.72 6.69
C TYR A 173 -0.25 -2.81 7.37
N PHE A 174 -0.02 -3.02 8.66
CA PHE A 174 -0.76 -4.02 9.43
C PHE A 174 -2.10 -3.44 9.90
N LEU A 175 -3.14 -4.28 9.84
CA LEU A 175 -4.46 -3.91 10.33
C LEU A 175 -4.56 -4.27 11.83
N ASN A 176 -4.51 -3.26 12.68
CA ASN A 176 -4.51 -3.45 14.14
C ASN A 176 -5.89 -3.80 14.70
N LYS A 177 -6.95 -3.63 13.93
CA LYS A 177 -8.35 -3.93 14.30
C LYS A 177 -9.16 -4.40 13.09
N ASP A 178 -10.23 -5.16 13.36
CA ASP A 178 -11.04 -5.81 12.34
C ASP A 178 -11.78 -4.86 11.39
N ASN A 179 -11.99 -3.62 11.82
CA ASN A 179 -12.72 -2.60 11.06
C ASN A 179 -11.84 -1.40 10.70
N THR A 180 -10.56 -1.63 10.46
CA THR A 180 -9.64 -0.59 10.00
C THR A 180 -10.12 -0.02 8.67
N THR A 181 -10.25 1.29 8.61
CA THR A 181 -10.73 2.00 7.41
C THR A 181 -9.60 2.44 6.51
N LEU A 182 -9.92 2.68 5.24
CA LEU A 182 -8.98 3.30 4.29
C LEU A 182 -8.36 4.59 4.85
N PHE A 183 -9.17 5.44 5.49
CA PHE A 183 -8.70 6.73 6.00
C PHE A 183 -7.69 6.59 7.14
N GLU A 184 -7.82 5.57 7.98
CA GLU A 184 -6.85 5.29 9.04
C GLU A 184 -5.50 4.89 8.46
N ILE A 185 -5.48 4.03 7.46
CA ILE A 185 -4.25 3.62 6.78
C ILE A 185 -3.63 4.77 6.00
N LEU A 186 -4.45 5.61 5.33
CA LEU A 186 -3.94 6.82 4.68
C LEU A 186 -3.29 7.78 5.68
N ALA A 187 -3.88 7.97 6.86
CA ALA A 187 -3.30 8.81 7.91
C ALA A 187 -1.96 8.23 8.42
N GLU A 188 -1.86 6.91 8.62
CA GLU A 188 -0.63 6.23 9.01
C GLU A 188 0.46 6.35 7.94
N ALA A 189 0.07 6.28 6.66
CA ALA A 189 0.96 6.49 5.51
C ALA A 189 1.40 7.95 5.33
N GLY A 190 0.91 8.89 6.13
CA GLY A 190 1.21 10.32 6.00
C GLY A 190 0.40 11.03 4.93
N GLY A 191 -0.76 10.47 4.56
CA GLY A 191 -1.68 11.03 3.57
C GLY A 191 -1.25 10.81 2.12
N ILE A 192 -1.91 11.53 1.22
CA ILE A 192 -1.59 11.54 -0.21
C ILE A 192 -0.82 12.81 -0.57
N PRO A 193 0.27 12.74 -1.35
CA PRO A 193 1.04 13.89 -1.77
C PRO A 193 0.26 14.71 -2.83
N LYS A 194 0.67 15.95 -3.04
CA LYS A 194 0.07 16.85 -4.06
C LYS A 194 0.25 16.33 -5.50
N THR A 195 1.19 15.41 -5.70
CA THR A 195 1.44 14.75 -6.99
C THR A 195 0.43 13.65 -7.30
N ALA A 196 -0.33 13.15 -6.32
CA ALA A 196 -1.36 12.16 -6.51
C ALA A 196 -2.66 12.77 -7.08
N ASP A 197 -3.41 11.96 -7.86
CA ASP A 197 -4.79 12.29 -8.23
C ASP A 197 -5.76 11.64 -7.23
N PRO A 198 -6.44 12.42 -6.37
CA PRO A 198 -7.33 11.89 -5.34
C PRO A 198 -8.55 11.12 -5.90
N ARG A 199 -8.86 11.26 -7.20
CA ARG A 199 -9.95 10.53 -7.86
C ARG A 199 -9.54 9.18 -8.42
N SER A 200 -8.23 8.90 -8.44
CA SER A 200 -7.67 7.70 -9.06
C SER A 200 -7.44 6.55 -8.09
N LEU A 201 -7.86 6.68 -6.81
CA LEU A 201 -7.64 5.65 -5.83
C LEU A 201 -8.45 4.39 -6.17
N LYS A 202 -7.77 3.24 -6.10
CA LYS A 202 -8.37 1.91 -6.29
C LYS A 202 -8.01 1.02 -5.11
N ILE A 203 -8.97 0.22 -4.66
CA ILE A 203 -8.75 -0.90 -3.74
C ILE A 203 -9.00 -2.18 -4.54
N ILE A 204 -8.00 -3.02 -4.67
CA ILE A 204 -8.08 -4.32 -5.34
C ILE A 204 -8.20 -5.38 -4.25
N ARG A 205 -9.34 -6.06 -4.22
CA ARG A 205 -9.72 -7.07 -3.24
C ARG A 205 -10.05 -8.37 -3.94
N GLY A 206 -9.05 -9.22 -4.13
CA GLY A 206 -9.21 -10.43 -4.93
C GLY A 206 -9.63 -10.12 -6.37
N ARG A 207 -10.89 -10.43 -6.74
CA ARG A 207 -11.44 -10.12 -8.07
C ARG A 207 -12.22 -8.80 -8.10
N GLU A 208 -12.55 -8.24 -6.96
CA GLU A 208 -13.28 -6.98 -6.84
C GLU A 208 -12.31 -5.80 -6.96
N THR A 209 -12.70 -4.77 -7.70
CA THR A 209 -11.98 -3.50 -7.77
C THR A 209 -12.91 -2.37 -7.37
N ILE A 210 -12.53 -1.64 -6.34
CA ILE A 210 -13.29 -0.53 -5.76
C ILE A 210 -12.56 0.76 -6.13
N TYR A 211 -13.20 1.60 -6.95
CA TYR A 211 -12.72 2.93 -7.30
C TYR A 211 -13.27 3.93 -6.31
N VAL A 212 -12.42 4.81 -5.81
CA VAL A 212 -12.75 5.76 -4.75
C VAL A 212 -12.33 7.15 -5.14
N ASN A 213 -13.26 8.09 -5.10
CA ASN A 213 -12.97 9.52 -5.25
C ASN A 213 -12.79 10.15 -3.87
N LEU A 214 -11.53 10.35 -3.46
CA LEU A 214 -11.19 10.94 -2.15
C LEU A 214 -11.56 12.43 -2.03
N SER A 215 -11.91 13.10 -3.14
CA SER A 215 -12.37 14.49 -3.11
C SER A 215 -13.78 14.65 -2.53
N GLU A 216 -14.53 13.55 -2.43
CA GLU A 216 -15.92 13.54 -2.01
C GLU A 216 -16.07 13.14 -0.54
N ALA A 217 -16.61 14.04 0.29
CA ALA A 217 -16.83 13.75 1.70
C ALA A 217 -17.89 12.67 1.96
N SER A 218 -18.80 12.44 1.01
CA SER A 218 -19.88 11.44 1.11
C SER A 218 -19.39 9.99 1.23
N ILE A 219 -18.14 9.74 0.90
CA ILE A 219 -17.55 8.40 0.99
C ILE A 219 -17.17 8.00 2.43
N ILE A 220 -17.07 8.96 3.33
CA ILE A 220 -16.68 8.70 4.73
C ILE A 220 -17.76 7.81 5.38
N GLY A 221 -17.30 6.69 5.98
CA GLY A 221 -18.20 5.70 6.60
C GLY A 221 -18.80 4.68 5.65
N HIS A 222 -18.47 4.71 4.36
CA HIS A 222 -18.95 3.69 3.42
C HIS A 222 -18.34 2.31 3.74
N ALA A 223 -19.18 1.27 3.85
CA ALA A 223 -18.77 -0.07 4.28
C ALA A 223 -17.67 -0.70 3.41
N LYS A 224 -17.64 -0.40 2.09
CA LYS A 224 -16.61 -0.89 1.17
C LYS A 224 -15.21 -0.32 1.45
N LEU A 225 -15.10 0.74 2.24
CA LEU A 225 -13.82 1.35 2.64
C LEU A 225 -13.26 0.78 3.96
N VAL A 226 -13.94 -0.18 4.57
CA VAL A 226 -13.36 -1.04 5.60
C VAL A 226 -12.40 -2.01 4.89
N LEU A 227 -11.13 -1.97 5.26
CA LEU A 227 -10.09 -2.73 4.61
C LEU A 227 -10.10 -4.19 5.03
N GLN A 228 -9.71 -5.06 4.13
CA GLN A 228 -9.59 -6.50 4.36
C GLN A 228 -8.14 -6.95 4.17
N ASN A 229 -7.83 -8.11 4.71
CA ASN A 229 -6.50 -8.70 4.56
C ASN A 229 -6.14 -8.89 3.08
N ASN A 230 -4.92 -8.51 2.72
CA ASN A 230 -4.36 -8.54 1.37
C ASN A 230 -5.02 -7.58 0.36
N ASP A 231 -5.75 -6.56 0.82
CA ASP A 231 -6.15 -5.47 -0.07
C ASP A 231 -4.91 -4.77 -0.63
N ILE A 232 -4.93 -4.49 -1.93
CA ILE A 232 -3.92 -3.67 -2.59
C ILE A 232 -4.57 -2.32 -2.88
N ILE A 233 -3.99 -1.26 -2.32
CA ILE A 233 -4.48 0.10 -2.48
C ILE A 233 -3.49 0.81 -3.40
N THR A 234 -4.00 1.37 -4.49
CA THR A 234 -3.15 2.08 -5.45
C THR A 234 -3.73 3.44 -5.79
N ILE A 235 -2.86 4.40 -6.05
CA ILE A 235 -3.21 5.75 -6.49
C ILE A 235 -2.25 6.19 -7.59
N SER A 236 -2.79 6.85 -8.60
CA SER A 236 -2.01 7.32 -9.75
C SER A 236 -1.56 8.77 -9.57
N PRO A 237 -0.45 9.19 -10.22
CA PRO A 237 -0.06 10.59 -10.25
C PRO A 237 -1.07 11.45 -10.99
N ASN A 238 -1.18 12.72 -10.61
CA ASN A 238 -2.02 13.68 -11.30
C ASN A 238 -1.37 14.16 -12.63
N LYS A 239 -2.17 14.75 -13.51
CA LYS A 239 -1.71 15.22 -14.83
C LYS A 239 -0.56 16.24 -14.70
N ASN A 240 -0.63 17.14 -13.73
CA ASN A 240 0.39 18.18 -13.53
C ASN A 240 1.75 17.61 -13.12
N ALA A 241 1.76 16.56 -12.29
CA ALA A 241 3.00 15.86 -11.93
C ALA A 241 3.65 15.20 -13.15
N LEU A 242 2.85 14.55 -13.99
CA LEU A 242 3.31 13.92 -15.23
C LEU A 242 3.85 14.94 -16.24
N ASP A 243 3.21 16.09 -16.36
CA ASP A 243 3.68 17.15 -17.27
C ASP A 243 4.93 17.84 -16.72
N GLY A 244 5.05 18.00 -15.41
CA GLY A 244 6.28 18.47 -14.75
C GLY A 244 7.50 17.59 -15.06
N GLU A 245 7.34 16.27 -15.01
CA GLU A 245 8.41 15.34 -15.41
C GLU A 245 8.80 15.46 -16.88
N LYS A 246 7.83 15.65 -17.78
CA LYS A 246 8.11 15.87 -19.21
C LYS A 246 8.91 17.14 -19.44
N ILE A 247 8.53 18.23 -18.77
CA ILE A 247 9.23 19.51 -18.85
C ILE A 247 10.67 19.38 -18.32
N GLN A 248 10.83 18.66 -17.20
CA GLN A 248 12.16 18.46 -16.62
C GLN A 248 13.05 17.60 -17.53
N ARG A 249 12.52 16.55 -18.15
CA ARG A 249 13.25 15.76 -19.17
C ARG A 249 13.63 16.61 -20.38
N PHE A 250 12.72 17.47 -20.87
CA PHE A 250 12.99 18.38 -21.96
C PHE A 250 14.13 19.35 -21.59
N ASN A 251 14.09 19.96 -20.42
CA ASN A 251 15.14 20.86 -19.94
C ASN A 251 16.50 20.16 -19.83
N ASN A 252 16.54 18.92 -19.36
CA ASN A 252 17.76 18.11 -19.25
C ASN A 252 18.42 17.84 -20.61
N ILE A 253 17.64 17.83 -21.72
CA ILE A 253 18.15 17.63 -23.08
C ILE A 253 18.53 18.99 -23.70
N VAL A 254 17.71 20.01 -23.51
CA VAL A 254 17.89 21.33 -24.15
C VAL A 254 19.06 22.08 -23.52
N GLN A 255 19.28 21.97 -22.21
CA GLN A 255 20.33 22.71 -21.52
C GLN A 255 21.76 22.37 -22.02
N PRO A 256 22.17 21.10 -22.16
CA PRO A 256 23.48 20.79 -22.74
C PRO A 256 23.58 21.18 -24.21
N LEU A 257 22.48 21.11 -24.97
CA LEU A 257 22.46 21.55 -26.37
C LEU A 257 22.74 23.06 -26.48
N LEU A 258 22.12 23.89 -25.64
CA LEU A 258 22.37 25.32 -25.59
C LEU A 258 23.81 25.64 -25.24
N VAL A 259 24.45 24.89 -24.34
CA VAL A 259 25.86 25.04 -23.99
C VAL A 259 26.75 24.79 -25.22
N VAL A 260 26.47 23.73 -25.98
CA VAL A 260 27.21 23.41 -27.20
C VAL A 260 27.02 24.50 -28.26
N VAL A 261 25.80 24.97 -28.46
CA VAL A 261 25.52 26.09 -29.40
C VAL A 261 26.26 27.35 -29.00
N ASN A 262 26.25 27.74 -27.72
CA ASN A 262 26.97 28.91 -27.23
C ASN A 262 28.46 28.76 -27.39
N LEU A 263 29.02 27.56 -27.17
CA LEU A 263 30.44 27.29 -27.37
C LEU A 263 30.84 27.42 -28.84
N VAL A 264 30.02 26.92 -29.77
CA VAL A 264 30.26 27.10 -31.22
C VAL A 264 30.23 28.58 -31.61
N ILE A 265 29.25 29.35 -31.11
CA ILE A 265 29.16 30.80 -31.35
C ILE A 265 30.39 31.51 -30.79
N LEU A 266 30.83 31.15 -29.58
CA LEU A 266 32.02 31.74 -28.96
C LEU A 266 33.28 31.48 -29.78
N VAL A 267 33.50 30.23 -30.21
CA VAL A 267 34.62 29.88 -31.08
C VAL A 267 34.58 30.68 -32.39
N PHE A 268 33.41 30.82 -32.97
CA PHE A 268 33.21 31.57 -34.21
C PHE A 268 33.50 33.07 -34.05
N THR A 269 33.13 33.67 -32.90
CA THR A 269 33.41 35.07 -32.60
C THR A 269 34.89 35.35 -32.31
N LEU A 270 35.59 34.39 -31.70
CA LEU A 270 37.02 34.51 -31.41
C LEU A 270 37.93 34.29 -32.62
N THR A 271 37.43 33.59 -33.64
CA THR A 271 38.19 33.29 -34.87
C THR A 271 37.98 34.32 -35.97
N LYS A 272 37.14 35.34 -35.73
CA LYS A 272 36.89 36.47 -36.65
C LYS A 272 37.71 37.69 -36.23
#